data_6677e7f5315dd377385fd73db3d944a3
#
_entry.id   6677e7f5315dd377385fd73db3d944a3
#
_cell.length_a   1.000
_cell.length_b   1.000
_cell.length_c   1.000
_cell.angle_alpha   90.00
_cell.angle_beta   90.00
_cell.angle_gamma   90.00
#
_symmetry.space_group_name_H-M   'P 1'
#
loop_
_entity.id
_entity.type
_entity.pdbx_description
1 polymer ?
#
loop_
_entity_poly.entity_id
_entity_poly.type
_entity_poly.pdbx_seq_one_letter_code
_entity_poly.pdbx_strand_id
1 'polypeptide(L)'
;MGRENFGDAVKELTVTLFLSDSGPAKETLEELLDKHNNFRSSLPKLTYRKKNGKVEIAIASSVMDASEWIPSRLLSLSLFERAVDEIVGALSLMRKKLNRSDAFDLDAFLLHCEASKIRIPRTELELQELAVALNEASKAKRDAMSSWQKLGIDWDEFHSQARAILDEPFFWDCTDDFSPNGNDTGADLLENYRDWIKRHKDGRPIVFLDYLAKKWGYASFEAFDEDVLIESGIGLAFADIKLRGTCDQEVRDLAIECIHRQRIKADAAHDRQYREEKLASLKKFEAKLGNK
;
A
#
# COMPACT_ATOMS: atom_id res chain seq x y z
N MET A 1 -8.93 23.91 -23.08
CA MET A 1 -9.40 24.05 -21.69
C MET A 1 -8.89 22.87 -20.92
N GLY A 2 -7.85 23.09 -20.10
CA GLY A 2 -7.23 22.02 -19.31
C GLY A 2 -8.23 21.51 -18.26
N ARG A 3 -8.39 20.21 -18.19
CA ARG A 3 -9.05 19.56 -17.06
C ARG A 3 -8.14 19.77 -15.84
N GLU A 4 -8.40 20.83 -15.07
CA GLU A 4 -7.80 20.97 -13.76
C GLU A 4 -8.24 19.76 -12.92
N ASN A 5 -7.27 19.05 -12.36
CA ASN A 5 -7.48 17.91 -11.48
C ASN A 5 -8.12 18.39 -10.18
N PHE A 6 -9.43 18.52 -10.13
CA PHE A 6 -10.18 18.86 -8.92
C PHE A 6 -9.86 17.90 -7.75
N GLY A 7 -9.47 16.65 -8.06
CA GLY A 7 -9.10 15.66 -7.06
C GLY A 7 -7.88 16.02 -6.20
N ASP A 8 -6.90 16.71 -6.76
CA ASP A 8 -5.68 17.07 -6.02
C ASP A 8 -5.86 18.29 -5.12
N ALA A 9 -6.75 19.22 -5.49
CA ALA A 9 -7.00 20.44 -4.71
C ALA A 9 -7.74 20.19 -3.38
N VAL A 10 -8.46 19.08 -3.26
CA VAL A 10 -9.26 18.73 -2.08
C VAL A 10 -8.58 17.69 -1.19
N LYS A 11 -7.62 16.95 -1.75
CA LYS A 11 -6.83 15.96 -1.01
C LYS A 11 -5.74 16.60 -0.17
N GLU A 12 -5.12 17.62 -0.67
CA GLU A 12 -3.91 18.19 -0.08
C GLU A 12 -3.80 19.67 -0.44
N LEU A 13 -3.71 20.52 0.57
CA LEU A 13 -3.28 21.91 0.41
C LEU A 13 -1.81 22.00 0.80
N THR A 14 -0.94 22.20 -0.18
CA THR A 14 0.49 22.31 0.07
C THR A 14 0.88 23.76 0.30
N VAL A 15 1.46 24.05 1.46
CA VAL A 15 2.12 25.31 1.78
C VAL A 15 3.61 25.10 1.79
N THR A 16 4.33 25.80 0.93
CA THR A 16 5.79 25.69 0.85
C THR A 16 6.43 26.72 1.78
N LEU A 17 7.09 26.27 2.83
CA LEU A 17 7.93 27.07 3.69
C LEU A 17 9.39 26.94 3.29
N PHE A 18 10.06 28.08 3.12
CA PHE A 18 11.49 28.12 2.86
C PHE A 18 12.23 28.18 4.20
N LEU A 19 12.81 27.04 4.60
CA LEU A 19 13.70 26.99 5.76
C LEU A 19 15.13 26.86 5.26
N SER A 20 16.06 27.57 5.85
CA SER A 20 17.49 27.36 5.59
C SER A 20 17.92 25.96 6.03
N ASP A 21 18.75 25.31 5.25
CA ASP A 21 19.06 23.88 5.30
C ASP A 21 19.72 23.36 6.61
N SER A 22 20.03 24.21 7.55
CA SER A 22 20.72 23.78 8.78
C SER A 22 20.35 24.63 9.97
N GLY A 23 19.96 23.98 11.04
CA GLY A 23 19.88 24.64 12.35
C GLY A 23 18.63 24.29 13.16
N PRO A 24 18.53 24.84 14.37
CA PRO A 24 17.50 24.52 15.38
C PRO A 24 16.05 24.81 14.94
N ALA A 25 15.85 25.62 13.89
CA ALA A 25 14.53 25.90 13.33
C ALA A 25 13.86 24.68 12.73
N LYS A 26 14.62 23.82 12.07
CA LYS A 26 14.14 22.61 11.41
C LYS A 26 13.69 21.57 12.43
N GLU A 27 14.53 21.28 13.42
CA GLU A 27 14.22 20.31 14.48
C GLU A 27 12.99 20.75 15.28
N THR A 28 12.88 22.04 15.59
CA THR A 28 11.71 22.58 16.29
C THR A 28 10.43 22.46 15.50
N LEU A 29 10.47 22.61 14.16
CA LEU A 29 9.30 22.45 13.30
C LEU A 29 8.89 20.98 13.24
N GLU A 30 9.85 20.07 13.05
CA GLU A 30 9.61 18.63 13.03
C GLU A 30 8.96 18.18 14.36
N GLU A 31 9.49 18.57 15.51
CA GLU A 31 8.90 18.28 16.82
C GLU A 31 7.46 18.79 16.97
N LEU A 32 7.19 20.02 16.48
CA LEU A 32 5.86 20.61 16.59
C LEU A 32 4.85 19.88 15.69
N LEU A 33 5.24 19.50 14.47
CA LEU A 33 4.41 18.76 13.54
C LEU A 33 4.15 17.32 14.03
N ASP A 34 5.17 16.66 14.55
CA ASP A 34 5.03 15.32 15.13
C ASP A 34 4.13 15.34 16.37
N LYS A 35 4.28 16.36 17.22
CA LYS A 35 3.40 16.56 18.38
C LYS A 35 1.96 16.80 17.95
N HIS A 36 1.72 17.60 16.90
CA HIS A 36 0.40 17.81 16.35
C HIS A 36 -0.21 16.51 15.85
N ASN A 37 0.51 15.76 15.03
CA ASN A 37 0.04 14.50 14.44
C ASN A 37 -0.25 13.41 15.48
N ASN A 38 0.51 13.36 16.57
CA ASN A 38 0.35 12.36 17.62
C ASN A 38 -0.80 12.65 18.57
N PHE A 39 -1.18 13.91 18.76
CA PHE A 39 -2.18 14.29 19.78
C PHE A 39 -3.61 14.44 19.25
N ARG A 40 -3.83 14.47 17.91
CA ARG A 40 -5.16 14.82 17.36
C ARG A 40 -5.55 13.98 16.14
N SER A 41 -6.19 12.85 16.41
CA SER A 41 -6.73 11.96 15.37
C SER A 41 -7.89 12.55 14.54
N SER A 42 -8.47 13.67 14.95
CA SER A 42 -9.65 14.29 14.32
C SER A 42 -9.35 15.49 13.42
N LEU A 43 -8.09 15.95 13.36
CA LEU A 43 -7.68 17.04 12.49
C LEU A 43 -7.06 16.53 11.19
N PRO A 44 -7.06 17.34 10.11
CA PRO A 44 -6.31 17.03 8.92
C PRO A 44 -4.85 16.74 9.28
N LYS A 45 -4.28 15.69 8.69
CA LYS A 45 -2.86 15.39 8.91
C LYS A 45 -2.01 16.48 8.29
N LEU A 46 -1.06 16.99 9.08
CA LEU A 46 0.00 17.83 8.57
C LEU A 46 1.16 16.92 8.14
N THR A 47 1.45 16.91 6.85
CA THR A 47 2.61 16.21 6.32
C THR A 47 3.66 17.23 5.90
N TYR A 48 4.93 16.87 6.04
CA TYR A 48 6.00 17.71 5.52
C TYR A 48 6.92 16.91 4.61
N ARG A 49 7.40 17.56 3.56
CA ARG A 49 8.38 16.99 2.64
C ARG A 49 9.57 17.92 2.53
N LYS A 50 10.76 17.34 2.51
CA LYS A 50 12.00 18.07 2.19
C LYS A 50 12.27 17.93 0.69
N LYS A 51 12.35 19.02 -0.02
CA LYS A 51 12.72 19.02 -1.43
C LYS A 51 13.56 20.26 -1.75
N ASN A 52 14.80 20.05 -2.20
CA ASN A 52 15.71 21.12 -2.65
C ASN A 52 15.91 22.26 -1.62
N GLY A 53 16.16 21.93 -0.35
CA GLY A 53 16.34 22.94 0.70
C GLY A 53 15.05 23.64 1.17
N LYS A 54 13.88 23.13 0.76
CA LYS A 54 12.57 23.68 1.12
C LYS A 54 11.82 22.65 1.96
N VAL A 55 11.02 23.14 2.91
CA VAL A 55 10.04 22.32 3.61
C VAL A 55 8.65 22.68 3.07
N GLU A 56 7.99 21.71 2.48
CA GLU A 56 6.60 21.81 2.05
C GLU A 56 5.73 21.23 3.16
N ILE A 57 4.81 22.04 3.71
CA ILE A 57 3.79 21.57 4.65
C ILE A 57 2.51 21.37 3.86
N ALA A 58 1.96 20.17 3.93
CA ALA A 58 0.68 19.87 3.32
C ALA A 58 -0.36 19.61 4.40
N ILE A 59 -1.52 20.22 4.25
CA ILE A 59 -2.73 19.93 5.00
C ILE A 59 -3.50 18.90 4.19
N ALA A 60 -3.44 17.63 4.61
CA ALA A 60 -4.11 16.55 3.91
C ALA A 60 -5.43 16.19 4.61
N SER A 61 -6.46 15.83 3.85
CA SER A 61 -7.61 15.13 4.41
C SER A 61 -7.12 13.82 5.06
N SER A 62 -7.76 13.37 6.11
CA SER A 62 -7.33 12.18 6.89
C SER A 62 -7.33 10.85 6.12
N VAL A 63 -7.62 10.86 4.82
CA VAL A 63 -7.83 9.65 4.02
C VAL A 63 -7.03 9.76 2.72
N MET A 64 -5.76 9.34 2.78
CA MET A 64 -4.93 9.25 1.57
C MET A 64 -5.23 8.00 0.72
N ASP A 65 -5.80 6.93 1.30
CA ASP A 65 -6.01 5.64 0.65
C ASP A 65 -7.43 5.07 0.82
N ALA A 66 -8.46 5.93 0.81
CA ALA A 66 -9.83 5.44 0.94
C ALA A 66 -10.29 4.77 -0.36
N SER A 67 -10.78 3.55 -0.24
CA SER A 67 -11.55 2.89 -1.30
C SER A 67 -12.82 3.66 -1.65
N GLU A 68 -13.31 4.47 -0.72
CA GLU A 68 -14.50 5.29 -0.84
C GLU A 68 -14.34 6.64 -0.13
N TRP A 69 -14.77 7.72 -0.80
CA TRP A 69 -14.77 9.07 -0.24
C TRP A 69 -16.04 9.30 0.58
N ILE A 70 -15.85 9.60 1.86
CA ILE A 70 -16.93 9.90 2.79
C ILE A 70 -16.90 11.40 3.12
N PRO A 71 -18.04 12.14 3.10
CA PRO A 71 -18.05 13.57 3.35
C PRO A 71 -17.34 14.00 4.63
N SER A 72 -17.51 13.27 5.73
CA SER A 72 -16.86 13.56 7.02
C SER A 72 -15.33 13.43 7.02
N ARG A 73 -14.76 12.85 5.99
CA ARG A 73 -13.29 12.68 5.84
C ARG A 73 -12.69 13.67 4.85
N LEU A 74 -13.52 14.44 4.15
CA LEU A 74 -13.05 15.50 3.27
C LEU A 74 -12.67 16.74 4.07
N LEU A 75 -11.77 17.54 3.51
CA LEU A 75 -11.34 18.78 4.11
C LEU A 75 -12.50 19.80 4.03
N SER A 76 -13.17 20.06 5.14
CA SER A 76 -14.15 21.15 5.26
C SER A 76 -13.45 22.48 5.55
N LEU A 77 -14.15 23.59 5.30
CA LEU A 77 -13.62 24.92 5.59
C LEU A 77 -13.26 25.08 7.08
N SER A 78 -14.10 24.56 7.98
CA SER A 78 -13.84 24.66 9.43
C SER A 78 -12.61 23.84 9.87
N LEU A 79 -12.39 22.67 9.27
CA LEU A 79 -11.18 21.87 9.53
C LEU A 79 -9.94 22.56 8.99
N PHE A 80 -10.04 23.18 7.81
CA PHE A 80 -8.97 23.95 7.23
C PHE A 80 -8.58 25.15 8.09
N GLU A 81 -9.55 25.96 8.51
CA GLU A 81 -9.32 27.13 9.35
C GLU A 81 -8.64 26.74 10.67
N ARG A 82 -9.08 25.68 11.33
CA ARG A 82 -8.44 25.16 12.54
C ARG A 82 -7.00 24.72 12.28
N ALA A 83 -6.72 24.06 11.16
CA ALA A 83 -5.36 23.65 10.80
C ALA A 83 -4.46 24.87 10.54
N VAL A 84 -4.98 25.91 9.87
CA VAL A 84 -4.27 27.18 9.66
C VAL A 84 -3.93 27.85 10.98
N ASP A 85 -4.88 27.96 11.89
CA ASP A 85 -4.66 28.56 13.22
C ASP A 85 -3.56 27.83 14.00
N GLU A 86 -3.53 26.50 13.96
CA GLU A 86 -2.51 25.72 14.60
C GLU A 86 -1.11 25.89 13.98
N ILE A 87 -1.04 25.95 12.64
CA ILE A 87 0.22 26.24 11.94
C ILE A 87 0.73 27.64 12.30
N VAL A 88 -0.15 28.64 12.30
CA VAL A 88 0.21 30.01 12.69
C VAL A 88 0.70 30.06 14.12
N GLY A 89 0.02 29.35 15.03
CA GLY A 89 0.46 29.21 16.42
C GLY A 89 1.85 28.59 16.54
N ALA A 90 2.10 27.50 15.81
CA ALA A 90 3.39 26.82 15.81
C ALA A 90 4.51 27.71 15.24
N LEU A 91 4.27 28.37 14.10
CA LEU A 91 5.24 29.28 13.48
C LEU A 91 5.54 30.50 14.36
N SER A 92 4.55 31.05 15.04
CA SER A 92 4.70 32.14 15.98
C SER A 92 5.54 31.74 17.18
N LEU A 93 5.33 30.53 17.70
CA LEU A 93 6.14 29.96 18.78
C LEU A 93 7.60 29.76 18.34
N MET A 94 7.82 29.27 17.11
CA MET A 94 9.16 29.12 16.55
C MET A 94 9.87 30.46 16.41
N ARG A 95 9.22 31.49 15.90
CA ARG A 95 9.78 32.86 15.83
C ARG A 95 10.28 33.31 17.21
N LYS A 96 9.46 33.09 18.24
CA LYS A 96 9.81 33.44 19.61
C LYS A 96 11.01 32.62 20.14
N LYS A 97 11.02 31.29 19.92
CA LYS A 97 12.12 30.41 20.33
C LYS A 97 13.44 30.75 19.65
N LEU A 98 13.39 31.10 18.36
CA LEU A 98 14.58 31.45 17.59
C LEU A 98 15.03 32.91 17.82
N ASN A 99 14.24 33.71 18.54
CA ASN A 99 14.45 35.16 18.69
C ASN A 99 14.61 35.88 17.34
N ARG A 100 13.83 35.44 16.33
CA ARG A 100 13.84 35.97 14.96
C ARG A 100 12.41 36.27 14.53
N SER A 101 12.08 37.54 14.46
CA SER A 101 10.77 38.01 13.98
C SER A 101 10.57 37.85 12.47
N ASP A 102 11.66 37.74 11.74
CA ASP A 102 11.73 37.64 10.28
C ASP A 102 11.86 36.20 9.76
N ALA A 103 11.85 35.21 10.67
CA ALA A 103 12.09 33.80 10.30
C ALA A 103 11.06 33.23 9.28
N PHE A 104 9.83 33.77 9.30
CA PHE A 104 8.75 33.36 8.38
C PHE A 104 7.89 34.57 8.04
N ASP A 105 7.47 34.65 6.78
CA ASP A 105 6.47 35.59 6.34
C ASP A 105 5.06 35.08 6.64
N LEU A 106 4.55 35.36 7.83
CA LEU A 106 3.22 34.93 8.26
C LEU A 106 2.11 35.62 7.49
N ASP A 107 2.33 36.87 7.04
CA ASP A 107 1.31 37.61 6.31
C ASP A 107 1.14 37.03 4.90
N ALA A 108 2.25 36.71 4.23
CA ALA A 108 2.20 35.99 2.95
C ALA A 108 1.57 34.60 3.09
N PHE A 109 1.85 33.88 4.17
CA PHE A 109 1.23 32.59 4.45
C PHE A 109 -0.27 32.72 4.62
N LEU A 110 -0.74 33.67 5.45
CA LEU A 110 -2.18 33.89 5.68
C LEU A 110 -2.89 34.34 4.40
N LEU A 111 -2.28 35.20 3.61
CA LEU A 111 -2.84 35.60 2.32
C LEU A 111 -3.01 34.42 1.37
N HIS A 112 -2.05 33.51 1.33
CA HIS A 112 -2.16 32.28 0.54
C HIS A 112 -3.27 31.35 1.06
N CYS A 113 -3.40 31.23 2.38
CA CYS A 113 -4.50 30.46 2.98
C CYS A 113 -5.86 31.04 2.64
N GLU A 114 -6.04 32.35 2.71
CA GLU A 114 -7.30 33.02 2.34
C GLU A 114 -7.64 32.77 0.85
N ALA A 115 -6.69 32.89 -0.06
CA ALA A 115 -6.89 32.60 -1.47
C ALA A 115 -7.29 31.14 -1.71
N SER A 116 -6.83 30.23 -0.87
CA SER A 116 -7.12 28.79 -0.96
C SER A 116 -8.51 28.41 -0.44
N LYS A 117 -9.11 29.22 0.45
CA LYS A 117 -10.46 28.98 0.99
C LYS A 117 -11.55 28.89 -0.08
N ILE A 118 -11.37 29.55 -1.22
CA ILE A 118 -12.32 29.54 -2.33
C ILE A 118 -12.53 28.12 -2.88
N ARG A 119 -11.53 27.24 -2.73
CA ARG A 119 -11.53 25.86 -3.26
C ARG A 119 -12.08 24.84 -2.29
N ILE A 120 -12.40 25.25 -1.07
CA ILE A 120 -12.81 24.33 0.00
C ILE A 120 -14.33 24.36 0.15
N PRO A 121 -14.99 23.19 0.19
CA PRO A 121 -16.43 23.12 0.44
C PRO A 121 -16.84 23.78 1.75
N ARG A 122 -17.92 24.56 1.71
CA ARG A 122 -18.39 25.35 2.85
C ARG A 122 -19.59 24.75 3.54
N THR A 123 -20.32 23.89 2.84
CA THR A 123 -21.55 23.28 3.33
C THR A 123 -21.46 21.76 3.30
N GLU A 124 -22.26 21.10 4.12
CA GLU A 124 -22.40 19.64 4.10
C GLU A 124 -22.88 19.12 2.74
N LEU A 125 -23.73 19.86 2.06
CA LEU A 125 -24.22 19.50 0.73
C LEU A 125 -23.06 19.51 -0.29
N GLU A 126 -22.23 20.57 -0.31
CA GLU A 126 -21.05 20.64 -1.17
C GLU A 126 -20.05 19.50 -0.89
N LEU A 127 -19.89 19.11 0.38
CA LEU A 127 -19.04 17.96 0.75
C LEU A 127 -19.61 16.64 0.22
N GLN A 128 -20.94 16.47 0.28
CA GLN A 128 -21.60 15.26 -0.26
C GLN A 128 -21.48 15.19 -1.78
N GLU A 129 -21.75 16.29 -2.48
CA GLU A 129 -21.61 16.37 -3.94
C GLU A 129 -20.17 16.08 -4.38
N LEU A 130 -19.19 16.62 -3.65
CA LEU A 130 -17.78 16.36 -3.91
C LEU A 130 -17.39 14.90 -3.68
N ALA A 131 -17.88 14.28 -2.59
CA ALA A 131 -17.64 12.86 -2.32
C ALA A 131 -18.18 11.98 -3.44
N VAL A 132 -19.39 12.26 -3.92
CA VAL A 132 -19.99 11.55 -5.06
C VAL A 132 -19.13 11.70 -6.31
N ALA A 133 -18.76 12.93 -6.67
CA ALA A 133 -17.93 13.18 -7.84
C ALA A 133 -16.57 12.50 -7.78
N LEU A 134 -15.90 12.48 -6.61
CA LEU A 134 -14.64 11.80 -6.39
C LEU A 134 -14.79 10.27 -6.51
N ASN A 135 -15.86 9.71 -5.98
CA ASN A 135 -16.13 8.28 -6.08
C ASN A 135 -16.40 7.86 -7.52
N GLU A 136 -17.18 8.63 -8.27
CA GLU A 136 -17.42 8.39 -9.69
C GLU A 136 -16.14 8.49 -10.52
N ALA A 137 -15.32 9.52 -10.29
CA ALA A 137 -14.03 9.69 -10.96
C ALA A 137 -13.07 8.54 -10.62
N SER A 138 -13.01 8.11 -9.37
CA SER A 138 -12.17 6.99 -8.91
C SER A 138 -12.64 5.67 -9.51
N LYS A 139 -13.97 5.47 -9.61
CA LYS A 139 -14.55 4.29 -10.29
C LYS A 139 -14.22 4.30 -11.77
N ALA A 140 -14.45 5.41 -12.46
CA ALA A 140 -14.15 5.54 -13.89
C ALA A 140 -12.65 5.29 -14.17
N LYS A 141 -11.76 5.79 -13.30
CA LYS A 141 -10.31 5.53 -13.41
C LYS A 141 -9.99 4.05 -13.25
N ARG A 142 -10.58 3.36 -12.23
CA ARG A 142 -10.38 1.92 -12.03
C ARG A 142 -10.94 1.09 -13.19
N ASP A 143 -12.10 1.46 -13.73
CA ASP A 143 -12.73 0.75 -14.84
C ASP A 143 -11.91 0.88 -16.14
N ALA A 144 -11.22 2.00 -16.32
CA ALA A 144 -10.32 2.22 -17.45
C ALA A 144 -8.96 1.49 -17.32
N MET A 145 -8.60 1.01 -16.12
CA MET A 145 -7.35 0.28 -15.91
C MET A 145 -7.45 -1.16 -16.45
N SER A 146 -6.37 -1.62 -17.09
CA SER A 146 -6.20 -3.05 -17.39
C SER A 146 -6.12 -3.87 -16.09
N SER A 147 -6.37 -5.18 -16.18
CA SER A 147 -6.23 -6.08 -15.02
C SER A 147 -4.84 -5.99 -14.38
N TRP A 148 -3.78 -5.82 -15.16
CA TRP A 148 -2.42 -5.63 -14.68
C TRP A 148 -2.22 -4.31 -13.91
N GLN A 149 -2.81 -3.23 -14.39
CA GLN A 149 -2.72 -1.93 -13.71
C GLN A 149 -3.49 -1.89 -12.40
N LYS A 150 -4.58 -2.66 -12.31
CA LYS A 150 -5.38 -2.78 -11.06
C LYS A 150 -4.60 -3.43 -9.93
N LEU A 151 -3.66 -4.31 -10.23
CA LEU A 151 -2.84 -5.01 -9.23
C LEU A 151 -1.78 -4.11 -8.56
N GLY A 152 -1.40 -3.00 -9.19
CA GLY A 152 -0.43 -2.05 -8.60
C GLY A 152 0.95 -2.64 -8.30
N ILE A 153 1.38 -3.64 -9.07
CA ILE A 153 2.61 -4.40 -8.81
C ILE A 153 3.84 -3.51 -9.01
N ASP A 154 4.71 -3.45 -8.01
CA ASP A 154 6.06 -2.93 -8.15
C ASP A 154 6.97 -4.01 -8.76
N TRP A 155 7.21 -3.91 -10.07
CA TRP A 155 7.98 -4.91 -10.81
C TRP A 155 9.46 -4.96 -10.43
N ASP A 156 10.00 -3.93 -9.81
CA ASP A 156 11.40 -3.87 -9.37
C ASP A 156 11.66 -4.82 -8.19
N GLU A 157 10.58 -5.24 -7.50
CA GLU A 157 10.66 -6.22 -6.41
C GLU A 157 10.71 -7.67 -6.88
N PHE A 158 10.55 -7.94 -8.18
CA PHE A 158 10.43 -9.28 -8.73
C PHE A 158 11.48 -9.55 -9.81
N HIS A 159 11.74 -10.83 -10.05
CA HIS A 159 12.68 -11.23 -11.12
C HIS A 159 12.14 -10.86 -12.50
N SER A 160 13.00 -10.32 -13.37
CA SER A 160 12.57 -9.79 -14.68
C SER A 160 11.88 -10.80 -15.60
N GLN A 161 12.17 -12.10 -15.46
CA GLN A 161 11.53 -13.16 -16.23
C GLN A 161 10.21 -13.64 -15.64
N ALA A 162 9.95 -13.34 -14.37
CA ALA A 162 8.79 -13.88 -13.67
C ALA A 162 7.46 -13.53 -14.35
N ARG A 163 7.33 -12.30 -14.85
CA ARG A 163 6.12 -11.85 -15.57
C ARG A 163 5.89 -12.59 -16.88
N ALA A 164 6.94 -13.01 -17.57
CA ALA A 164 6.81 -13.78 -18.81
C ALA A 164 6.41 -15.24 -18.55
N ILE A 165 6.81 -15.79 -17.42
CA ILE A 165 6.45 -17.14 -16.98
C ILE A 165 5.02 -17.15 -16.42
N LEU A 166 4.71 -16.20 -15.54
CA LEU A 166 3.40 -16.02 -14.90
C LEU A 166 2.65 -14.87 -15.61
N ASP A 167 2.24 -15.11 -16.84
CA ASP A 167 1.73 -14.12 -17.80
C ASP A 167 0.24 -13.76 -17.63
N GLU A 168 -0.41 -14.27 -16.58
CA GLU A 168 -1.78 -13.92 -16.22
C GLU A 168 -1.80 -13.10 -14.92
N PRO A 169 -2.63 -12.02 -14.83
CA PRO A 169 -2.84 -11.24 -13.61
C PRO A 169 -3.19 -12.08 -12.38
N PHE A 170 -3.92 -13.16 -12.57
CA PHE A 170 -4.32 -14.11 -11.54
C PHE A 170 -3.16 -14.57 -10.64
N PHE A 171 -1.99 -14.87 -11.20
CA PHE A 171 -0.83 -15.32 -10.40
C PHE A 171 -0.25 -14.23 -9.49
N TRP A 172 -0.64 -12.99 -9.70
CA TRP A 172 -0.11 -11.80 -9.02
C TRP A 172 -1.12 -11.12 -8.10
N ASP A 173 -2.37 -11.59 -8.10
CA ASP A 173 -3.42 -11.02 -7.27
C ASP A 173 -3.25 -11.48 -5.82
N CYS A 174 -2.84 -10.54 -4.96
CA CYS A 174 -2.67 -10.79 -3.53
C CYS A 174 -3.98 -10.71 -2.74
N THR A 175 -5.10 -10.47 -3.42
CA THR A 175 -6.45 -10.40 -2.81
C THR A 175 -7.35 -11.55 -3.24
N ASP A 176 -6.90 -12.38 -4.17
CA ASP A 176 -7.62 -13.56 -4.63
C ASP A 176 -7.12 -14.80 -3.88
N ASP A 177 -7.91 -15.35 -2.96
CA ASP A 177 -7.59 -16.54 -2.16
C ASP A 177 -7.30 -17.80 -3.01
N PHE A 178 -7.70 -17.78 -4.27
CA PHE A 178 -7.40 -18.86 -5.22
C PHE A 178 -6.06 -18.67 -5.91
N SER A 179 -5.45 -17.50 -5.83
CA SER A 179 -4.11 -17.27 -6.38
C SER A 179 -3.03 -17.93 -5.49
N PRO A 180 -1.85 -18.26 -6.02
CA PRO A 180 -0.87 -19.05 -5.27
C PRO A 180 -0.28 -18.34 -4.05
N ASN A 181 -0.33 -17.01 -4.02
CA ASN A 181 0.15 -16.18 -2.91
C ASN A 181 -0.89 -15.11 -2.51
N GLY A 182 -2.17 -15.39 -2.69
CA GLY A 182 -3.25 -14.46 -2.35
C GLY A 182 -3.94 -14.79 -1.02
N ASN A 183 -3.90 -16.05 -0.58
CA ASN A 183 -4.34 -16.43 0.77
C ASN A 183 -3.28 -16.04 1.82
N ASP A 184 -3.68 -16.02 3.09
CA ASP A 184 -2.83 -15.59 4.22
C ASP A 184 -1.51 -16.39 4.28
N THR A 185 -1.58 -17.73 4.16
CA THR A 185 -0.40 -18.60 4.18
C THR A 185 0.57 -18.29 3.04
N GLY A 186 0.03 -18.14 1.82
CA GLY A 186 0.82 -17.86 0.62
C GLY A 186 1.41 -16.45 0.61
N ALA A 187 0.69 -15.46 1.11
CA ALA A 187 1.17 -14.07 1.22
C ALA A 187 2.31 -13.96 2.24
N ASP A 188 2.11 -14.50 3.44
CA ASP A 188 3.13 -14.54 4.50
C ASP A 188 4.37 -15.32 4.04
N LEU A 189 4.19 -16.41 3.31
CA LEU A 189 5.28 -17.19 2.75
C LEU A 189 6.10 -16.37 1.75
N LEU A 190 5.45 -15.67 0.81
CA LEU A 190 6.15 -14.86 -0.20
C LEU A 190 7.01 -13.78 0.44
N GLU A 191 6.47 -13.07 1.44
CA GLU A 191 7.21 -12.03 2.18
C GLU A 191 8.42 -12.63 2.91
N ASN A 192 8.21 -13.71 3.66
CA ASN A 192 9.28 -14.39 4.39
C ASN A 192 10.35 -14.96 3.46
N TYR A 193 9.95 -15.53 2.30
CA TYR A 193 10.89 -16.06 1.32
C TYR A 193 11.73 -14.96 0.69
N ARG A 194 11.14 -13.79 0.39
CA ARG A 194 11.85 -12.61 -0.10
C ARG A 194 12.98 -12.19 0.85
N ASP A 195 12.73 -12.20 2.15
CA ASP A 195 13.74 -11.85 3.14
C ASP A 195 14.77 -12.96 3.37
N TRP A 196 14.35 -14.20 3.22
CA TRP A 196 15.25 -15.35 3.36
C TRP A 196 16.27 -15.42 2.22
N ILE A 197 15.85 -15.25 0.95
CA ILE A 197 16.77 -15.32 -0.21
C ILE A 197 17.80 -14.20 -0.21
N LYS A 198 17.51 -13.02 0.35
CA LYS A 198 18.50 -11.94 0.50
C LYS A 198 19.71 -12.38 1.33
N ARG A 199 19.47 -13.26 2.31
CA ARG A 199 20.50 -13.79 3.23
C ARG A 199 21.07 -15.13 2.78
N HIS A 200 20.37 -15.86 1.91
CA HIS A 200 20.71 -17.21 1.47
C HIS A 200 20.67 -17.31 -0.07
N LYS A 201 21.50 -16.51 -0.74
CA LYS A 201 21.48 -16.37 -2.23
C LYS A 201 21.61 -17.70 -2.97
N ASP A 202 22.45 -18.61 -2.46
CA ASP A 202 22.71 -19.94 -3.03
C ASP A 202 21.94 -21.05 -2.26
N GLY A 203 21.00 -20.67 -1.38
CA GLY A 203 20.24 -21.61 -0.58
C GLY A 203 19.26 -22.39 -1.45
N ARG A 204 19.09 -23.70 -1.16
CA ARG A 204 18.06 -24.53 -1.79
C ARG A 204 16.70 -24.07 -1.28
N PRO A 205 15.74 -23.73 -2.16
CA PRO A 205 14.44 -23.18 -1.76
C PRO A 205 13.65 -24.11 -0.81
N ILE A 206 13.78 -25.42 -0.99
CA ILE A 206 13.07 -26.40 -0.12
C ILE A 206 13.45 -26.26 1.35
N VAL A 207 14.69 -25.89 1.67
CA VAL A 207 15.19 -25.69 3.05
C VAL A 207 14.51 -24.50 3.73
N PHE A 208 13.99 -23.57 2.94
CA PHE A 208 13.23 -22.45 3.46
C PHE A 208 11.97 -22.91 4.21
N LEU A 209 11.32 -24.00 3.81
CA LEU A 209 10.13 -24.51 4.51
C LEU A 209 10.43 -24.89 5.97
N ASP A 210 11.59 -25.45 6.27
CA ASP A 210 12.00 -25.72 7.65
C ASP A 210 12.28 -24.45 8.44
N TYR A 211 12.87 -23.44 7.79
CA TYR A 211 13.01 -22.12 8.40
C TYR A 211 11.65 -21.51 8.73
N LEU A 212 10.71 -21.57 7.80
CA LEU A 212 9.35 -21.03 7.95
C LEU A 212 8.58 -21.80 9.04
N ALA A 213 8.68 -23.13 9.05
CA ALA A 213 8.07 -23.98 10.06
C ALA A 213 8.47 -23.56 11.47
N LYS A 214 9.77 -23.41 11.72
CA LYS A 214 10.30 -22.95 13.01
C LYS A 214 9.78 -21.57 13.39
N LYS A 215 9.67 -20.66 12.41
CA LYS A 215 9.13 -19.32 12.64
C LYS A 215 7.65 -19.34 13.02
N TRP A 216 6.88 -20.29 12.49
CA TRP A 216 5.46 -20.49 12.76
C TRP A 216 5.20 -21.42 13.97
N GLY A 217 6.25 -21.90 14.65
CA GLY A 217 6.14 -22.70 15.86
C GLY A 217 6.01 -24.22 15.64
N TYR A 218 6.26 -24.70 14.42
CA TYR A 218 6.32 -26.11 14.10
C TYR A 218 7.75 -26.66 14.25
N ALA A 219 7.88 -27.97 14.49
CA ALA A 219 9.19 -28.64 14.62
C ALA A 219 9.94 -28.70 13.28
N SER A 220 9.23 -28.99 12.19
CA SER A 220 9.71 -29.03 10.80
C SER A 220 8.54 -28.79 9.86
N PHE A 221 8.78 -28.68 8.55
CA PHE A 221 7.69 -28.50 7.60
C PHE A 221 6.81 -29.74 7.43
N GLU A 222 7.32 -30.95 7.70
CA GLU A 222 6.53 -32.18 7.72
C GLU A 222 5.51 -32.20 8.89
N ALA A 223 5.70 -31.36 9.88
CA ALA A 223 4.77 -31.18 10.99
C ALA A 223 3.66 -30.17 10.71
N PHE A 224 3.65 -29.52 9.54
CA PHE A 224 2.56 -28.63 9.15
C PHE A 224 1.22 -29.39 9.12
N ASP A 225 0.16 -28.69 9.53
CA ASP A 225 -1.19 -29.15 9.24
C ASP A 225 -1.37 -29.29 7.72
N GLU A 226 -2.24 -30.20 7.29
CA GLU A 226 -2.38 -30.56 5.87
C GLU A 226 -2.66 -29.33 4.98
N ASP A 227 -3.52 -28.42 5.42
CA ASP A 227 -3.84 -27.20 4.65
C ASP A 227 -2.64 -26.26 4.55
N VAL A 228 -1.94 -26.05 5.66
CA VAL A 228 -0.71 -25.25 5.70
C VAL A 228 0.38 -25.86 4.81
N LEU A 229 0.54 -27.18 4.82
CA LEU A 229 1.51 -27.86 3.96
C LEU A 229 1.17 -27.67 2.48
N ILE A 230 -0.11 -27.86 2.12
CA ILE A 230 -0.57 -27.71 0.74
C ILE A 230 -0.35 -26.28 0.24
N GLU A 231 -0.82 -25.30 1.01
CA GLU A 231 -0.69 -23.87 0.64
C GLU A 231 0.76 -23.41 0.60
N SER A 232 1.58 -23.87 1.57
CA SER A 232 3.02 -23.53 1.59
C SER A 232 3.78 -24.16 0.43
N GLY A 233 3.49 -25.43 0.07
CA GLY A 233 4.15 -26.09 -1.05
C GLY A 233 3.84 -25.42 -2.38
N ILE A 234 2.57 -25.11 -2.62
CA ILE A 234 2.14 -24.37 -3.82
C ILE A 234 2.72 -22.94 -3.78
N GLY A 235 2.52 -22.24 -2.67
CA GLY A 235 2.98 -20.85 -2.51
C GLY A 235 4.48 -20.68 -2.73
N LEU A 236 5.31 -21.63 -2.24
CA LEU A 236 6.76 -21.59 -2.43
C LEU A 236 7.18 -21.73 -3.91
N ALA A 237 6.54 -22.62 -4.66
CA ALA A 237 6.86 -22.81 -6.08
C ALA A 237 6.63 -21.51 -6.88
N PHE A 238 5.53 -20.83 -6.63
CA PHE A 238 5.22 -19.57 -7.29
C PHE A 238 6.04 -18.38 -6.74
N ALA A 239 6.37 -18.39 -5.45
CA ALA A 239 7.30 -17.43 -4.86
C ALA A 239 8.71 -17.57 -5.47
N ASP A 240 9.19 -18.79 -5.70
CA ASP A 240 10.48 -19.06 -6.33
C ASP A 240 10.51 -18.52 -7.76
N ILE A 241 9.47 -18.76 -8.55
CA ILE A 241 9.34 -18.17 -9.89
C ILE A 241 9.32 -16.63 -9.82
N LYS A 242 8.53 -16.06 -8.92
CA LYS A 242 8.41 -14.60 -8.78
C LYS A 242 9.71 -13.92 -8.40
N LEU A 243 10.49 -14.52 -7.51
CA LEU A 243 11.66 -13.87 -6.92
C LEU A 243 12.99 -14.31 -7.56
N ARG A 244 13.05 -15.50 -8.16
CA ARG A 244 14.28 -16.06 -8.78
C ARG A 244 14.14 -16.30 -10.29
N GLY A 245 12.95 -16.19 -10.85
CA GLY A 245 12.68 -16.42 -12.27
C GLY A 245 12.68 -17.89 -12.69
N THR A 246 12.76 -18.81 -11.74
CA THR A 246 12.77 -20.26 -11.97
C THR A 246 12.06 -20.96 -10.81
N CYS A 247 11.67 -22.22 -10.98
CA CYS A 247 11.20 -23.07 -9.90
C CYS A 247 12.20 -24.23 -9.71
N ASP A 248 12.75 -24.34 -8.51
CA ASP A 248 13.60 -25.45 -8.12
C ASP A 248 12.84 -26.78 -8.28
N GLN A 249 13.55 -27.85 -8.71
CA GLN A 249 12.90 -29.12 -9.02
C GLN A 249 12.23 -29.77 -7.81
N GLU A 250 12.87 -29.75 -6.64
CA GLU A 250 12.30 -30.35 -5.41
C GLU A 250 11.05 -29.60 -4.96
N VAL A 251 11.07 -28.25 -5.07
CA VAL A 251 9.91 -27.42 -4.76
C VAL A 251 8.78 -27.65 -5.75
N ARG A 252 9.11 -27.82 -7.02
CA ARG A 252 8.15 -28.15 -8.08
C ARG A 252 7.45 -29.48 -7.80
N ASP A 253 8.24 -30.51 -7.47
CA ASP A 253 7.71 -31.86 -7.19
C ASP A 253 6.78 -31.82 -5.97
N LEU A 254 7.17 -31.14 -4.92
CA LEU A 254 6.32 -30.92 -3.74
C LEU A 254 5.03 -30.17 -4.11
N ALA A 255 5.13 -29.09 -4.90
CA ALA A 255 3.95 -28.32 -5.30
C ALA A 255 2.98 -29.13 -6.14
N ILE A 256 3.46 -29.98 -7.04
CA ILE A 256 2.62 -30.90 -7.83
C ILE A 256 1.89 -31.89 -6.91
N GLU A 257 2.58 -32.46 -5.92
CA GLU A 257 1.94 -33.31 -4.92
C GLU A 257 0.87 -32.55 -4.12
N CYS A 258 1.17 -31.33 -3.68
CA CYS A 258 0.22 -30.46 -2.98
C CYS A 258 -1.01 -30.14 -3.84
N ILE A 259 -0.82 -29.86 -5.13
CA ILE A 259 -1.92 -29.62 -6.07
C ILE A 259 -2.82 -30.86 -6.18
N HIS A 260 -2.25 -32.06 -6.25
CA HIS A 260 -3.05 -33.30 -6.27
C HIS A 260 -3.87 -33.48 -4.98
N ARG A 261 -3.27 -33.27 -3.81
CA ARG A 261 -3.99 -33.31 -2.53
C ARG A 261 -5.11 -32.27 -2.49
N GLN A 262 -4.82 -31.04 -2.87
CA GLN A 262 -5.83 -29.97 -2.92
C GLN A 262 -6.98 -30.28 -3.87
N ARG A 263 -6.71 -30.93 -5.00
CA ARG A 263 -7.74 -31.37 -5.95
C ARG A 263 -8.70 -32.35 -5.31
N ILE A 264 -8.20 -33.36 -4.59
CA ILE A 264 -9.03 -34.34 -3.88
C ILE A 264 -9.95 -33.61 -2.87
N LYS A 265 -9.41 -32.65 -2.12
CA LYS A 265 -10.19 -31.85 -1.17
C LYS A 265 -11.25 -31.00 -1.87
N ALA A 266 -10.88 -30.34 -2.98
CA ALA A 266 -11.79 -29.51 -3.75
C ALA A 266 -12.94 -30.34 -4.35
N ASP A 267 -12.66 -31.53 -4.88
CA ASP A 267 -13.69 -32.44 -5.45
C ASP A 267 -14.70 -32.89 -4.39
N ALA A 268 -14.27 -33.03 -3.11
CA ALA A 268 -15.13 -33.38 -1.99
C ALA A 268 -15.92 -32.17 -1.42
N ALA A 269 -15.65 -30.96 -1.84
CA ALA A 269 -16.32 -29.77 -1.34
C ALA A 269 -17.80 -29.72 -1.75
N HIS A 270 -18.68 -29.39 -0.79
CA HIS A 270 -20.12 -29.29 -1.02
C HIS A 270 -20.50 -28.03 -1.81
N ASP A 271 -19.76 -26.91 -1.61
CA ASP A 271 -19.98 -25.69 -2.37
C ASP A 271 -19.51 -25.86 -3.81
N ARG A 272 -20.47 -25.80 -4.72
CA ARG A 272 -20.23 -25.99 -6.16
C ARG A 272 -19.36 -24.86 -6.75
N GLN A 273 -19.65 -23.61 -6.38
CA GLN A 273 -18.93 -22.47 -6.91
C GLN A 273 -17.46 -22.52 -6.45
N TYR A 274 -17.24 -22.68 -5.16
CA TYR A 274 -15.89 -22.86 -4.61
C TYR A 274 -15.12 -23.98 -5.31
N ARG A 275 -15.77 -25.15 -5.50
CA ARG A 275 -15.15 -26.29 -6.16
C ARG A 275 -14.73 -25.97 -7.58
N GLU A 276 -15.62 -25.37 -8.40
CA GLU A 276 -15.34 -25.02 -9.79
C GLU A 276 -14.19 -24.02 -9.89
N GLU A 277 -14.18 -22.97 -9.07
CA GLU A 277 -13.13 -21.96 -9.02
C GLU A 277 -11.79 -22.54 -8.55
N LYS A 278 -11.78 -23.36 -7.50
CA LYS A 278 -10.56 -23.99 -6.98
C LYS A 278 -9.95 -24.96 -8.01
N LEU A 279 -10.76 -25.79 -8.65
CA LEU A 279 -10.28 -26.72 -9.69
C LEU A 279 -9.72 -25.96 -10.91
N ALA A 280 -10.33 -24.83 -11.28
CA ALA A 280 -9.80 -23.99 -12.36
C ALA A 280 -8.43 -23.39 -12.00
N SER A 281 -8.25 -22.95 -10.76
CA SER A 281 -6.96 -22.41 -10.27
C SER A 281 -5.87 -23.48 -10.28
N LEU A 282 -6.18 -24.69 -9.74
CA LEU A 282 -5.24 -25.82 -9.71
C LEU A 282 -4.80 -26.24 -11.11
N LYS A 283 -5.71 -26.19 -12.09
CA LYS A 283 -5.37 -26.43 -13.50
C LYS A 283 -4.37 -25.41 -14.04
N LYS A 284 -4.52 -24.13 -13.69
CA LYS A 284 -3.56 -23.09 -14.05
C LYS A 284 -2.19 -23.33 -13.40
N PHE A 285 -2.17 -23.75 -12.15
CA PHE A 285 -0.92 -24.06 -11.44
C PHE A 285 -0.16 -25.20 -12.12
N GLU A 286 -0.85 -26.30 -12.43
CA GLU A 286 -0.26 -27.42 -13.15
C GLU A 286 0.29 -27.02 -14.51
N ALA A 287 -0.44 -26.20 -15.27
CA ALA A 287 0.00 -25.74 -16.58
C ALA A 287 1.32 -24.94 -16.50
N LYS A 288 1.53 -24.17 -15.43
CA LYS A 288 2.77 -23.40 -15.23
C LYS A 288 3.93 -24.23 -14.67
N LEU A 289 3.65 -25.19 -13.81
CA LEU A 289 4.67 -26.04 -13.19
C LEU A 289 5.01 -27.28 -14.04
N GLY A 290 4.08 -27.75 -14.87
CA GLY A 290 4.25 -28.95 -15.70
C GLY A 290 5.04 -28.75 -16.99
N ASN A 291 5.21 -27.53 -17.49
CA ASN A 291 6.01 -27.22 -18.68
C ASN A 291 7.51 -27.25 -18.30
N LYS A 292 8.21 -28.30 -18.82
CA LYS A 292 9.69 -28.42 -18.73
C LYS A 292 10.35 -27.53 -19.74
#